data_69930c6684a77bb4d707b424bf179190
#
_entry.id   69930c6684a77bb4d707b424bf179190
#
_cell.length_a   1.000
_cell.length_b   1.000
_cell.length_c   1.000
_cell.angle_alpha   90.00
_cell.angle_beta   90.00
_cell.angle_gamma   90.00
#
_symmetry.space_group_name_H-M   'P 1'
#
loop_
_entity.id
_entity.type
_entity.pdbx_description
1 polymer ?
#
loop_
_entity_poly.entity_id
_entity_poly.type
_entity_poly.pdbx_seq_one_letter_code
_entity_poly.pdbx_strand_id
1 'polypeptide(L)'
;VIAEFGCDIHHRKVNAGEWAKDALEGLFARRWPVVIGFCWWNESWENDDVRKHDTDMIILHDAGLTKVFREELAKHADKIVPPPIPAPSS
;
A
#
# COMPACT_ATOMS: atom_id res chain seq x y z
N VAL A 1 13.01 -2.89 -11.05
CA VAL A 1 11.78 -3.65 -10.76
C VAL A 1 10.81 -2.79 -9.96
N ILE A 2 9.57 -2.79 -10.38
CA ILE A 2 8.49 -2.15 -9.63
C ILE A 2 7.75 -3.26 -8.89
N ALA A 3 7.64 -3.12 -7.56
CA ALA A 3 6.96 -4.10 -6.73
C ALA A 3 5.47 -3.78 -6.64
N GLU A 4 4.63 -4.79 -6.79
CA GLU A 4 3.21 -4.69 -6.50
C GLU A 4 2.93 -5.51 -5.26
N PHE A 5 2.21 -4.95 -4.29
CA PHE A 5 1.95 -5.63 -3.04
C PHE A 5 0.69 -5.13 -2.36
N GLY A 6 0.21 -5.89 -1.40
CA GLY A 6 -0.94 -5.54 -0.61
C GLY A 6 -1.14 -6.52 0.54
N CYS A 7 -2.04 -6.19 1.43
CA CYS A 7 -2.41 -7.03 2.56
C CYS A 7 -3.91 -6.90 2.81
N ASP A 8 -4.58 -8.04 2.98
CA ASP A 8 -5.99 -8.05 3.32
C ASP A 8 -6.20 -7.45 4.71
N ILE A 9 -7.08 -6.45 4.81
CA ILE A 9 -7.35 -5.76 6.07
C ILE A 9 -8.11 -6.62 7.09
N HIS A 10 -8.68 -7.73 6.64
CA HIS A 10 -9.41 -8.67 7.50
C HIS A 10 -8.60 -9.91 7.87
N HIS A 11 -7.30 -9.91 7.62
CA HIS A 11 -6.45 -11.06 7.92
C HIS A 11 -6.41 -11.30 9.42
N ARG A 12 -6.67 -12.56 9.83
CA ARG A 12 -6.80 -12.90 11.26
C ARG A 12 -5.51 -12.79 12.07
N LYS A 13 -4.37 -13.03 11.43
CA LYS A 13 -3.07 -13.16 12.11
C LYS A 13 -2.15 -11.97 11.83
N VAL A 14 -2.53 -11.09 10.93
CA VAL A 14 -1.67 -9.98 10.51
C VAL A 14 -2.47 -8.69 10.56
N ASN A 15 -1.92 -7.69 11.23
CA ASN A 15 -2.45 -6.34 11.20
C ASN A 15 -1.95 -5.67 9.91
N ALA A 16 -2.86 -5.27 9.03
CA ALA A 16 -2.50 -4.71 7.74
C ALA A 16 -1.67 -3.44 7.86
N GLY A 17 -1.99 -2.58 8.84
CA GLY A 17 -1.23 -1.36 9.09
C GLY A 17 0.22 -1.64 9.49
N GLU A 18 0.44 -2.56 10.42
CA GLU A 18 1.78 -2.94 10.85
C GLU A 18 2.57 -3.59 9.71
N TRP A 19 1.89 -4.47 8.97
CA TRP A 19 2.50 -5.13 7.82
C TRP A 19 2.93 -4.11 6.76
N ALA A 20 2.05 -3.16 6.44
CA ALA A 20 2.35 -2.11 5.46
C ALA A 20 3.47 -1.20 5.94
N LYS A 21 3.50 -0.86 7.22
CA LYS A 21 4.56 -0.03 7.78
C LYS A 21 5.93 -0.67 7.61
N ASP A 22 6.05 -1.95 7.96
CA ASP A 22 7.31 -2.69 7.78
C ASP A 22 7.72 -2.76 6.31
N ALA A 23 6.77 -3.05 5.42
CA ALA A 23 7.04 -3.12 3.99
C ALA A 23 7.50 -1.77 3.43
N LEU A 24 6.81 -0.69 3.77
CA LEU A 24 7.16 0.66 3.31
C LEU A 24 8.51 1.10 3.85
N GLU A 25 8.77 0.90 5.13
CA GLU A 25 10.08 1.22 5.72
C GLU A 25 11.20 0.44 5.03
N GLY A 26 10.97 -0.84 4.74
CA GLY A 26 11.95 -1.65 4.01
C GLY A 26 12.21 -1.13 2.60
N LEU A 27 11.16 -0.72 1.88
CA LEU A 27 11.30 -0.17 0.54
C LEU A 27 12.07 1.14 0.56
N PHE A 28 11.73 2.06 1.45
CA PHE A 28 12.41 3.36 1.54
C PHE A 28 13.84 3.23 2.08
N ALA A 29 14.12 2.24 2.91
CA ALA A 29 15.47 1.95 3.38
C ALA A 29 16.31 1.16 2.36
N ARG A 30 15.70 0.85 1.20
CA ARG A 30 16.35 0.10 0.13
C ARG A 30 16.83 -1.29 0.57
N ARG A 31 16.03 -1.95 1.41
CA ARG A 31 16.25 -3.34 1.82
C ARG A 31 16.33 -4.27 0.59
N TRP A 32 15.61 -3.90 -0.47
CA TRP A 32 15.62 -4.59 -1.75
C TRP A 32 16.11 -3.63 -2.84
N PRO A 33 17.42 -3.52 -3.07
CA PRO A 33 18.00 -2.49 -3.97
C PRO A 33 17.51 -2.53 -5.42
N VAL A 34 17.06 -3.70 -5.90
CA VAL A 34 16.56 -3.83 -7.26
C VAL A 34 15.15 -3.24 -7.44
N VAL A 35 14.47 -2.92 -6.34
CA VAL A 35 13.15 -2.31 -6.38
C VAL A 35 13.31 -0.80 -6.50
N ILE A 36 12.84 -0.24 -7.62
CA ILE A 36 12.94 1.20 -7.91
C ILE A 36 11.61 1.93 -7.70
N GLY A 37 10.54 1.19 -7.47
CA GLY A 37 9.23 1.76 -7.22
C GLY A 37 8.28 0.69 -6.73
N PHE A 38 7.09 1.12 -6.29
CA PHE A 38 6.09 0.18 -5.82
C PHE A 38 4.67 0.68 -6.08
N CYS A 39 3.74 -0.27 -6.09
CA CYS A 39 2.31 0.00 -6.14
C CYS A 39 1.62 -0.83 -5.07
N TRP A 40 0.72 -0.21 -4.32
CA TRP A 40 -0.17 -0.93 -3.44
C TRP A 40 -1.38 -1.40 -4.24
N TRP A 41 -1.80 -2.65 -4.04
CA TRP A 41 -2.97 -3.20 -4.71
C TRP A 41 -4.24 -2.71 -4.00
N ASN A 42 -4.70 -1.55 -4.36
CA ASN A 42 -5.80 -0.86 -3.69
C ASN A 42 -7.16 -1.30 -4.24
N GLU A 43 -7.46 -2.59 -4.10
CA GLU A 43 -8.69 -3.20 -4.62
C GLU A 43 -9.30 -4.17 -3.61
N SER A 44 -10.56 -4.52 -3.83
CA SER A 44 -11.24 -5.57 -3.09
C SER A 44 -11.96 -6.49 -4.06
N TRP A 45 -12.11 -7.76 -3.69
CA TRP A 45 -12.80 -8.73 -4.53
C TRP A 45 -13.33 -9.89 -3.72
N GLU A 46 -14.30 -10.60 -4.32
CA GLU A 46 -14.84 -11.82 -3.76
C GLU A 46 -14.02 -13.01 -4.25
N ASN A 47 -13.63 -13.90 -3.34
CA ASN A 47 -12.89 -15.11 -3.70
C ASN A 47 -13.83 -16.29 -3.97
N ASP A 48 -14.98 -16.30 -3.28
CA ASP A 48 -16.03 -17.31 -3.44
C ASP A 48 -17.34 -16.78 -2.86
N ASP A 49 -18.33 -17.65 -2.64
CA ASP A 49 -19.63 -17.25 -2.11
C ASP A 49 -19.66 -16.96 -0.60
N VAL A 50 -18.53 -17.17 0.08
CA VAL A 50 -18.43 -16.94 1.52
C VAL A 50 -17.81 -15.58 1.79
N ARG A 51 -18.58 -14.65 2.35
CA ARG A 51 -18.13 -13.25 2.55
C ARG A 51 -16.86 -13.15 3.38
N LYS A 52 -16.67 -14.00 4.37
CA LYS A 52 -15.46 -13.96 5.18
C LYS A 52 -14.19 -14.32 4.42
N HIS A 53 -14.33 -14.86 3.21
CA HIS A 53 -13.20 -15.16 2.33
C HIS A 53 -12.88 -14.00 1.36
N ASP A 54 -13.67 -12.94 1.37
CA ASP A 54 -13.43 -11.79 0.52
C ASP A 54 -12.10 -11.14 0.88
N THR A 55 -11.42 -10.64 -0.13
CA THR A 55 -10.16 -9.91 0.07
C THR A 55 -10.43 -8.42 -0.07
N ASP A 56 -9.94 -7.64 0.88
CA ASP A 56 -10.04 -6.18 0.84
C ASP A 56 -8.68 -5.58 1.18
N MET A 57 -8.09 -4.89 0.21
CA MET A 57 -6.80 -4.21 0.37
C MET A 57 -6.95 -2.70 0.19
N ILE A 58 -8.18 -2.18 0.15
CA ILE A 58 -8.41 -0.75 -0.05
C ILE A 58 -7.96 0.03 1.18
N ILE A 59 -7.01 0.93 0.97
CA ILE A 59 -6.36 1.69 2.05
C ILE A 59 -7.39 2.44 2.90
N LEU A 60 -8.37 3.08 2.28
CA LEU A 60 -9.37 3.88 2.98
C LEU A 60 -10.38 3.05 3.78
N HIS A 61 -10.41 1.74 3.59
CA HIS A 61 -11.31 0.85 4.35
C HIS A 61 -10.76 0.48 5.73
N ASP A 62 -9.52 0.86 6.05
CA ASP A 62 -8.91 0.58 7.35
C ASP A 62 -8.20 1.84 7.85
N ALA A 63 -8.64 2.37 9.00
CA ALA A 63 -8.08 3.58 9.57
C ALA A 63 -6.59 3.44 9.92
N GLY A 64 -6.18 2.28 10.42
CA GLY A 64 -4.78 2.00 10.73
C GLY A 64 -3.90 1.99 9.48
N LEU A 65 -4.38 1.36 8.42
CA LEU A 65 -3.67 1.32 7.15
C LEU A 65 -3.56 2.71 6.52
N THR A 66 -4.66 3.48 6.56
CA THR A 66 -4.67 4.87 6.08
C THR A 66 -3.65 5.72 6.81
N LYS A 67 -3.60 5.60 8.14
CA LYS A 67 -2.66 6.34 8.97
C LYS A 67 -1.22 6.01 8.62
N VAL A 68 -0.91 4.72 8.45
CA VAL A 68 0.44 4.27 8.08
C VAL A 68 0.86 4.88 6.75
N PHE A 69 0.00 4.83 5.73
CA PHE A 69 0.34 5.41 4.43
C PHE A 69 0.59 6.91 4.53
N ARG A 70 -0.26 7.64 5.25
CA ARG A 70 -0.06 9.08 5.43
C ARG A 70 1.27 9.41 6.11
N GLU A 71 1.57 8.70 7.19
CA GLU A 71 2.78 8.95 7.98
C GLU A 71 4.05 8.54 7.22
N GLU A 72 4.06 7.37 6.61
CA GLU A 72 5.24 6.88 5.90
C GLU A 72 5.52 7.67 4.63
N LEU A 73 4.49 8.06 3.87
CA LEU A 73 4.68 8.87 2.68
C LEU A 73 5.16 10.28 3.03
N ALA A 74 4.64 10.87 4.11
CA ALA A 74 5.10 12.17 4.57
C ALA A 74 6.55 12.13 5.07
N LYS A 75 6.89 11.08 5.80
CA LYS A 75 8.22 10.87 6.37
C LYS A 75 9.31 10.71 5.29
N HIS A 76 8.94 10.11 4.16
CA HIS A 76 9.86 9.83 3.06
C HIS A 76 9.55 10.61 1.79
N ALA A 77 8.91 11.76 1.92
CA ALA A 77 8.49 12.58 0.78
C ALA A 77 9.66 12.97 -0.13
N ASP A 78 10.85 13.14 0.42
CA ASP A 78 12.06 13.45 -0.34
C ASP A 78 12.52 12.32 -1.26
N LYS A 79 12.03 11.10 -1.04
CA LYS A 79 12.38 9.92 -1.84
C LYS A 79 11.31 9.56 -2.86
N ILE A 80 10.20 10.29 -2.88
CA ILE A 80 9.07 10.00 -3.75
C ILE A 80 9.09 10.96 -4.93
N VAL A 81 9.04 10.40 -6.13
CA VAL A 81 8.89 11.19 -7.35
C VAL A 81 7.39 11.25 -7.66
N PRO A 82 6.75 12.42 -7.52
CA PRO A 82 5.33 12.52 -7.82
C PRO A 82 5.07 12.30 -9.31
N PRO A 83 3.90 11.78 -9.67
CA PRO A 83 3.54 11.65 -11.07
C PRO A 83 3.46 13.04 -11.70
N PRO A 84 3.76 13.17 -13.02
CA PRO A 84 3.65 14.46 -13.68
C PRO A 84 2.21 14.98 -13.57
N ILE A 85 2.09 16.28 -13.30
CA ILE A 85 0.77 16.92 -13.23
C ILE A 85 0.21 16.92 -14.64
N PRO A 86 -0.98 16.35 -14.87
CA PRO A 86 -1.59 16.39 -16.21
C PRO A 86 -1.78 17.81 -16.66
N ALA A 87 -1.50 18.08 -17.92
CA ALA A 87 -1.76 19.40 -18.49
C ALA A 87 -3.25 19.73 -18.32
N PRO A 88 -3.58 20.97 -17.95
CA PRO A 88 -4.99 21.33 -17.81
C PRO A 88 -5.72 21.14 -19.13
N SER A 89 -6.91 20.54 -19.06
CA SER A 89 -7.74 20.38 -20.26
C SER A 89 -8.15 21.76 -20.77
N SER A 90 -7.82 22.01 -21.99
CA SER A 90 -8.24 23.26 -22.62
C SER A 90 -9.64 23.14 -23.20
#